data_6016f4527691dca34c6932fc8d75413f
#
_entry.id   6016f4527691dca34c6932fc8d75413f
#
_cell.length_a   1.000
_cell.length_b   1.000
_cell.length_c   1.000
_cell.angle_alpha   90.00
_cell.angle_beta   90.00
_cell.angle_gamma   90.00
#
_symmetry.space_group_name_H-M   'P 1'
#
loop_
_entity.id
_entity.type
_entity.pdbx_description
1 polymer ?
#
loop_
_entity_poly.entity_id
_entity_poly.type
_entity_poly.pdbx_seq_one_letter_code
_entity_poly.pdbx_strand_id
1 'polypeptide(L)'
;MSTVEGKKQEKRRALLDAAYELFLERGTAKTSVEDITSRAKVAKGTFYLYFQDKGAVMQALLGRVSYQLLNNACEAVERQTGLETFPDKMVAVIDHIIEALRRDTVVLKFLERNFVWPGLDQIEASREAEPLMRKLLNLVLTR
;
A
#
# COMPACT_ATOMS: atom_id res chain seq x y z
N MET A 1 16.02 1.48 26.23
CA MET A 1 15.39 2.80 26.44
C MET A 1 14.90 3.36 25.12
N SER A 2 13.61 3.64 25.01
CA SER A 2 13.11 4.37 23.85
C SER A 2 13.48 5.85 23.96
N THR A 3 14.21 6.36 22.98
CA THR A 3 14.49 7.78 22.83
C THR A 3 13.18 8.54 22.49
N VAL A 4 13.18 9.86 22.65
CA VAL A 4 12.03 10.71 22.21
C VAL A 4 11.71 10.44 20.73
N GLU A 5 12.71 10.26 19.90
CA GLU A 5 12.56 9.92 18.48
C GLU A 5 11.94 8.53 18.29
N GLY A 6 12.37 7.54 19.07
CA GLY A 6 11.77 6.20 19.06
C GLY A 6 10.28 6.22 19.40
N LYS A 7 9.87 7.00 20.40
CA LYS A 7 8.45 7.16 20.77
C LYS A 7 7.63 7.84 19.68
N LYS A 8 8.19 8.80 18.97
CA LYS A 8 7.56 9.44 17.81
C LYS A 8 7.35 8.42 16.70
N GLN A 9 8.34 7.61 16.38
CA GLN A 9 8.24 6.57 15.36
C GLN A 9 7.20 5.50 15.73
N GLU A 10 7.12 5.13 17.00
CA GLU A 10 6.10 4.18 17.49
C GLU A 10 4.68 4.73 17.31
N LYS A 11 4.43 6.00 17.65
CA LYS A 11 3.13 6.65 17.46
C LYS A 11 2.75 6.77 15.98
N ARG A 12 3.70 7.15 15.14
CA ARG A 12 3.49 7.22 13.70
C ARG A 12 3.15 5.85 13.13
N ARG A 13 3.86 4.81 13.55
CA ARG A 13 3.60 3.42 13.14
C ARG A 13 2.22 2.97 13.60
N ALA A 14 1.84 3.24 14.86
CA ALA A 14 0.53 2.90 15.39
C ALA A 14 -0.60 3.53 14.59
N LEU A 15 -0.45 4.79 14.18
CA LEU A 15 -1.42 5.49 13.31
C LEU A 15 -1.50 4.83 11.93
N LEU A 16 -0.38 4.48 11.33
CA LEU A 16 -0.35 3.82 10.02
C LEU A 16 -0.97 2.43 10.08
N ASP A 17 -0.67 1.65 11.10
CA ASP A 17 -1.22 0.30 11.27
C ASP A 17 -2.74 0.34 11.50
N ALA A 18 -3.21 1.25 12.34
CA ALA A 18 -4.64 1.47 12.56
C ALA A 18 -5.37 1.91 11.29
N ALA A 19 -4.78 2.84 10.54
CA ALA A 19 -5.33 3.30 9.27
C ALA A 19 -5.36 2.19 8.23
N TYR A 20 -4.32 1.39 8.12
CA TYR A 20 -4.27 0.24 7.21
C TYR A 20 -5.42 -0.74 7.46
N GLU A 21 -5.64 -1.12 8.72
CA GLU A 21 -6.73 -2.00 9.11
C GLU A 21 -8.11 -1.42 8.75
N LEU A 22 -8.34 -0.15 9.09
CA LEU A 22 -9.60 0.54 8.82
C LEU A 22 -9.86 0.73 7.33
N PHE A 23 -8.84 1.09 6.57
CA PHE A 23 -8.96 1.25 5.12
C PHE A 23 -9.20 -0.08 4.43
N LEU A 24 -8.65 -1.17 4.95
CA LEU A 24 -8.92 -2.52 4.47
C LEU A 24 -10.35 -2.96 4.78
N GLU A 25 -10.84 -2.69 6.00
CA GLU A 25 -12.18 -3.08 6.44
C GLU A 25 -13.30 -2.33 5.70
N ARG A 26 -13.19 -1.02 5.56
CA ARG A 26 -14.29 -0.15 5.10
C ARG A 26 -13.91 0.93 4.10
N GLY A 27 -12.66 1.00 3.70
CA GLY A 27 -12.14 2.00 2.75
C GLY A 27 -11.88 3.37 3.38
N THR A 28 -11.15 4.22 2.65
CA THR A 28 -10.72 5.54 3.11
C THR A 28 -11.90 6.49 3.32
N ALA A 29 -12.88 6.46 2.42
CA ALA A 29 -14.04 7.36 2.47
C ALA A 29 -14.88 7.20 3.75
N LYS A 30 -14.98 5.96 4.25
CA LYS A 30 -15.77 5.62 5.46
C LYS A 30 -14.95 5.61 6.74
N THR A 31 -13.72 6.10 6.71
CA THR A 31 -12.82 6.16 7.85
C THR A 31 -12.53 7.62 8.19
N SER A 32 -12.76 8.02 9.44
CA SER A 32 -12.42 9.35 9.94
C SER A 32 -11.05 9.35 10.61
N VAL A 33 -10.46 10.55 10.77
CA VAL A 33 -9.25 10.73 11.58
C VAL A 33 -9.48 10.24 13.02
N GLU A 34 -10.68 10.48 13.57
CA GLU A 34 -11.06 10.03 14.92
C GLU A 34 -11.08 8.49 15.02
N ASP A 35 -11.56 7.81 14.00
CA ASP A 35 -11.52 6.34 13.95
C ASP A 35 -10.08 5.83 14.02
N ILE A 36 -9.17 6.44 13.27
CA ILE A 36 -7.75 6.06 13.22
C ILE A 36 -7.10 6.30 14.59
N THR A 37 -7.28 7.49 15.17
CA THR A 37 -6.68 7.85 16.46
C THR A 37 -7.23 7.01 17.61
N SER A 38 -8.52 6.69 17.60
CA SER A 38 -9.16 5.83 18.59
C SER A 38 -8.59 4.43 18.53
N ARG A 39 -8.45 3.85 17.34
CA ARG A 39 -7.87 2.51 17.18
C ARG A 39 -6.38 2.47 17.53
N ALA A 40 -5.64 3.51 17.19
CA ALA A 40 -4.22 3.64 17.52
C ALA A 40 -3.96 3.98 18.99
N LYS A 41 -5.00 4.33 19.74
CA LYS A 41 -4.89 4.83 21.13
C LYS A 41 -3.99 6.05 21.25
N VAL A 42 -4.16 6.99 20.32
CA VAL A 42 -3.41 8.24 20.22
C VAL A 42 -4.40 9.41 20.27
N ALA A 43 -4.04 10.51 20.90
CA ALA A 43 -4.87 11.72 20.93
C ALA A 43 -5.04 12.30 19.52
N LYS A 44 -6.24 12.84 19.22
CA LYS A 44 -6.57 13.43 17.92
C LYS A 44 -5.56 14.51 17.48
N GLY A 45 -5.16 15.40 18.39
CA GLY A 45 -4.15 16.41 18.12
C GLY A 45 -2.79 15.86 17.75
N THR A 46 -2.44 14.67 18.27
CA THR A 46 -1.19 13.99 17.94
C THR A 46 -1.15 13.50 16.50
N PHE A 47 -2.28 13.11 15.91
CA PHE A 47 -2.37 12.76 14.50
C PHE A 47 -1.80 13.86 13.60
N TYR A 48 -2.21 15.09 13.83
CA TYR A 48 -1.79 16.22 13.01
C TYR A 48 -0.32 16.63 13.16
N LEU A 49 0.38 16.08 14.14
CA LEU A 49 1.84 16.21 14.23
C LEU A 49 2.57 15.35 13.19
N TYR A 50 1.95 14.29 12.69
CA TYR A 50 2.55 13.32 11.75
C TYR A 50 1.97 13.39 10.35
N PHE A 51 0.68 13.67 10.22
CA PHE A 51 -0.04 13.65 8.95
C PHE A 51 -0.96 14.84 8.83
N GLN A 52 -0.96 15.46 7.67
CA GLN A 52 -1.83 16.61 7.38
C GLN A 52 -3.31 16.19 7.32
N ASP A 53 -3.58 15.04 6.70
CA ASP A 53 -4.93 14.50 6.49
C ASP A 53 -4.88 12.98 6.20
N LYS A 54 -6.04 12.39 5.94
CA LYS A 54 -6.14 10.95 5.56
C LYS A 54 -5.40 10.64 4.25
N GLY A 55 -5.36 11.57 3.33
CA GLY A 55 -4.65 11.41 2.05
C GLY A 55 -3.16 11.22 2.27
N ALA A 56 -2.56 11.99 3.18
CA ALA A 56 -1.15 11.82 3.57
C ALA A 56 -0.89 10.44 4.19
N VAL A 57 -1.80 9.94 5.01
CA VAL A 57 -1.73 8.57 5.56
C VAL A 57 -1.80 7.53 4.45
N MET A 58 -2.72 7.69 3.51
CA MET A 58 -2.86 6.78 2.37
C MET A 58 -1.59 6.74 1.52
N GLN A 59 -1.00 7.90 1.22
CA GLN A 59 0.27 7.96 0.48
C GLN A 59 1.40 7.25 1.21
N ALA A 60 1.49 7.42 2.53
CA ALA A 60 2.49 6.73 3.34
C ALA A 60 2.28 5.20 3.34
N LEU A 61 1.04 4.73 3.39
CA LEU A 61 0.70 3.31 3.31
C LEU A 61 1.00 2.72 1.94
N LEU A 62 0.66 3.41 0.86
CA LEU A 62 0.99 2.99 -0.51
C LEU A 62 2.50 2.91 -0.70
N GLY A 63 3.25 3.89 -0.18
CA GLY A 63 4.71 3.88 -0.19
C GLY A 63 5.28 2.67 0.56
N ARG A 64 4.74 2.36 1.76
CA ARG A 64 5.15 1.19 2.55
C ARG A 64 4.93 -0.12 1.80
N VAL A 65 3.73 -0.32 1.26
CA VAL A 65 3.36 -1.52 0.51
C VAL A 65 4.22 -1.68 -0.75
N SER A 66 4.36 -0.62 -1.52
CA SER A 66 5.17 -0.62 -2.75
C SER A 66 6.63 -0.91 -2.45
N TYR A 67 7.19 -0.30 -1.41
CA TYR A 67 8.56 -0.56 -0.99
C TYR A 67 8.77 -2.02 -0.60
N GLN A 68 7.87 -2.59 0.20
CA GLN A 68 7.97 -3.99 0.63
C GLN A 68 7.90 -4.96 -0.54
N LEU A 69 6.95 -4.75 -1.46
CA LEU A 69 6.81 -5.59 -2.65
C LEU A 69 8.07 -5.54 -3.51
N LEU A 70 8.56 -4.35 -3.80
CA LEU A 70 9.73 -4.16 -4.65
C LEU A 70 11.01 -4.68 -3.99
N ASN A 71 11.21 -4.36 -2.71
CA ASN A 71 12.39 -4.82 -1.97
C ASN A 71 12.44 -6.34 -1.88
N ASN A 72 11.33 -6.99 -1.53
CA ASN A 72 11.26 -8.45 -1.46
C ASN A 72 11.53 -9.11 -2.82
N ALA A 73 11.02 -8.53 -3.90
CA ALA A 73 11.25 -9.01 -5.24
C ALA A 73 12.72 -8.86 -5.65
N CYS A 74 13.34 -7.71 -5.36
CA CYS A 74 14.77 -7.48 -5.65
C CYS A 74 15.66 -8.45 -4.87
N GLU A 75 15.40 -8.65 -3.57
CA GLU A 75 16.14 -9.61 -2.75
C GLU A 75 16.01 -11.05 -3.27
N ALA A 76 14.82 -11.44 -3.73
CA ALA A 76 14.60 -12.76 -4.32
C ALA A 76 15.38 -12.94 -5.62
N VAL A 77 15.43 -11.92 -6.47
CA VAL A 77 16.21 -11.93 -7.72
C VAL A 77 17.71 -11.97 -7.45
N GLU A 78 18.21 -11.26 -6.44
CA GLU A 78 19.62 -11.30 -6.04
C GLU A 78 20.07 -12.70 -5.59
N ARG A 79 19.16 -13.50 -5.00
CA ARG A 79 19.42 -14.88 -4.60
C ARG A 79 19.28 -15.89 -5.74
N GLN A 80 18.67 -15.50 -6.84
CA GLN A 80 18.40 -16.38 -7.98
C GLN A 80 19.63 -16.46 -8.89
N THR A 81 20.03 -17.68 -9.23
CA THR A 81 21.13 -17.93 -10.17
C THR A 81 20.61 -18.03 -11.60
N GLY A 82 21.47 -17.78 -12.60
CA GLY A 82 21.14 -17.91 -14.02
C GLY A 82 20.49 -16.68 -14.66
N LEU A 83 20.41 -15.56 -13.94
CA LEU A 83 19.93 -14.29 -14.47
C LEU A 83 21.13 -13.40 -14.83
N GLU A 84 21.56 -13.46 -16.08
CA GLU A 84 22.77 -12.78 -16.52
C GLU A 84 22.52 -11.39 -17.10
N THR A 85 21.39 -11.22 -17.78
CA THR A 85 21.08 -9.95 -18.46
C THR A 85 20.14 -9.09 -17.63
N PHE A 86 20.17 -7.77 -17.88
CA PHE A 86 19.25 -6.83 -17.26
C PHE A 86 17.76 -7.13 -17.58
N PRO A 87 17.39 -7.47 -18.84
CA PRO A 87 16.01 -7.86 -19.12
C PRO A 87 15.57 -9.10 -18.33
N ASP A 88 16.42 -10.13 -18.18
CA ASP A 88 16.07 -11.32 -17.40
C ASP A 88 15.79 -10.98 -15.94
N LYS A 89 16.62 -10.13 -15.35
CA LYS A 89 16.42 -9.66 -13.99
C LYS A 89 15.12 -8.85 -13.83
N MET A 90 14.80 -7.99 -14.78
CA MET A 90 13.56 -7.22 -14.76
C MET A 90 12.32 -8.11 -14.87
N VAL A 91 12.33 -9.08 -15.76
CA VAL A 91 11.24 -10.07 -15.86
C VAL A 91 11.08 -10.84 -14.56
N ALA A 92 12.18 -11.27 -13.96
CA ALA A 92 12.17 -11.98 -12.68
C ALA A 92 11.60 -11.12 -11.54
N VAL A 93 11.95 -9.83 -11.46
CA VAL A 93 11.38 -8.90 -10.48
C VAL A 93 9.86 -8.81 -10.65
N ILE A 94 9.38 -8.63 -11.87
CA ILE A 94 7.95 -8.56 -12.18
C ILE A 94 7.25 -9.86 -11.78
N ASP A 95 7.82 -11.01 -12.11
CA ASP A 95 7.26 -12.32 -11.75
C ASP A 95 7.16 -12.50 -10.22
N HIS A 96 8.17 -12.08 -9.48
CA HIS A 96 8.14 -12.11 -8.01
C HIS A 96 7.07 -11.20 -7.41
N ILE A 97 6.88 -10.00 -7.98
CA ILE A 97 5.82 -9.09 -7.54
C ILE A 97 4.44 -9.70 -7.81
N ILE A 98 4.21 -10.23 -9.01
CA ILE A 98 2.95 -10.88 -9.38
C ILE A 98 2.67 -12.06 -8.43
N GLU A 99 3.66 -12.89 -8.17
CA GLU A 99 3.51 -14.04 -7.29
C GLU A 99 3.24 -13.61 -5.83
N ALA A 100 3.89 -12.55 -5.35
CA ALA A 100 3.63 -11.98 -4.03
C ALA A 100 2.18 -11.49 -3.89
N LEU A 101 1.66 -10.80 -4.91
CA LEU A 101 0.27 -10.34 -4.95
C LEU A 101 -0.74 -11.50 -5.01
N ARG A 102 -0.39 -12.60 -5.65
CA ARG A 102 -1.21 -13.82 -5.65
C ARG A 102 -1.27 -14.50 -4.29
N ARG A 103 -0.15 -14.53 -3.57
CA ARG A 103 -0.05 -15.14 -2.23
C ARG A 103 -0.73 -14.29 -1.18
N ASP A 104 -0.53 -12.98 -1.23
CA ASP A 104 -1.06 -12.02 -0.27
C ASP A 104 -2.27 -11.28 -0.85
N THR A 105 -3.43 -11.92 -0.75
CA THR A 105 -4.69 -11.33 -1.17
C THR A 105 -5.12 -10.12 -0.33
N VAL A 106 -4.53 -9.94 0.85
CA VAL A 106 -4.82 -8.79 1.73
C VAL A 106 -4.28 -7.50 1.11
N VAL A 107 -3.04 -7.51 0.63
CA VAL A 107 -2.44 -6.37 -0.09
C VAL A 107 -3.26 -6.04 -1.34
N LEU A 108 -3.65 -7.06 -2.09
CA LEU A 108 -4.46 -6.87 -3.30
C LEU A 108 -5.83 -6.24 -2.98
N LYS A 109 -6.51 -6.73 -1.95
CA LYS A 109 -7.79 -6.16 -1.47
C LYS A 109 -7.64 -4.72 -0.98
N PHE A 110 -6.54 -4.41 -0.30
CA PHE A 110 -6.24 -3.06 0.14
C PHE A 110 -6.09 -2.11 -1.07
N LEU A 111 -5.30 -2.52 -2.07
CA LEU A 111 -5.11 -1.75 -3.29
C LEU A 111 -6.43 -1.58 -4.06
N GLU A 112 -7.17 -2.66 -4.26
CA GLU A 112 -8.46 -2.63 -4.97
C GLU A 112 -9.46 -1.68 -4.30
N ARG A 113 -9.56 -1.71 -2.99
CA ARG A 113 -10.53 -0.90 -2.24
C ARG A 113 -10.18 0.58 -2.17
N ASN A 114 -8.89 0.90 -2.12
CA ASN A 114 -8.42 2.25 -1.81
C ASN A 114 -7.72 2.95 -2.99
N PHE A 115 -7.46 2.22 -4.07
CA PHE A 115 -6.77 2.78 -5.22
C PHE A 115 -7.71 3.67 -6.01
N VAL A 116 -7.64 4.97 -5.71
CA VAL A 116 -8.21 6.01 -6.57
C VAL A 116 -7.03 6.58 -7.36
N TRP A 117 -7.07 6.42 -8.66
CA TRP A 117 -6.01 6.93 -9.53
C TRP A 117 -5.97 8.46 -9.42
N PRO A 118 -4.87 9.07 -8.92
CA PRO A 118 -4.79 10.52 -8.80
C PRO A 118 -4.95 11.18 -10.18
N GLY A 119 -5.98 12.02 -10.32
CA GLY A 119 -6.25 12.76 -11.56
C GLY A 119 -7.24 12.11 -12.52
N LEU A 120 -7.79 10.94 -12.22
CA LEU A 120 -8.84 10.32 -13.04
C LEU A 120 -10.25 10.80 -12.68
N ASP A 121 -10.43 11.38 -11.52
CA ASP A 121 -11.68 12.04 -11.11
C ASP A 121 -12.00 13.28 -11.96
N GLN A 122 -11.06 13.77 -12.76
CA GLN A 122 -11.25 14.89 -13.70
C GLN A 122 -11.40 14.49 -15.17
N ILE A 123 -11.28 13.20 -15.49
CA ILE A 123 -11.35 12.71 -16.86
C ILE A 123 -12.49 11.70 -16.94
N GLU A 124 -13.36 11.82 -17.93
CA GLU A 124 -14.36 10.80 -18.28
C GLU A 124 -13.77 9.39 -18.46
N ALA A 125 -12.46 9.30 -18.59
CA ALA A 125 -11.66 8.08 -18.60
C ALA A 125 -11.72 7.26 -17.29
N SER A 126 -12.19 7.81 -16.16
CA SER A 126 -12.35 7.03 -14.93
C SER A 126 -13.38 5.91 -15.05
N ARG A 127 -14.36 6.05 -15.95
CA ARG A 127 -15.31 5.00 -16.26
C ARG A 127 -14.72 3.87 -17.12
N GLU A 128 -13.65 4.15 -17.87
CA GLU A 128 -12.96 3.16 -18.71
C GLU A 128 -11.75 2.53 -18.02
N ALA A 129 -11.14 3.24 -17.08
CA ALA A 129 -9.97 2.73 -16.34
C ALA A 129 -10.32 1.65 -15.32
N GLU A 130 -11.50 1.72 -14.68
CA GLU A 130 -11.96 0.69 -13.75
C GLU A 130 -12.13 -0.69 -14.40
N PRO A 131 -12.79 -0.81 -15.57
CA PRO A 131 -12.86 -2.08 -16.29
C PRO A 131 -11.49 -2.60 -16.73
N LEU A 132 -10.58 -1.71 -17.14
CA LEU A 132 -9.23 -2.08 -17.55
C LEU A 132 -8.40 -2.59 -16.38
N MET A 133 -8.46 -1.92 -15.24
CA MET A 133 -7.78 -2.34 -14.02
C MET A 133 -8.29 -3.70 -13.53
N ARG A 134 -9.61 -3.88 -13.56
CA ARG A 134 -10.25 -5.16 -13.22
C ARG A 134 -9.84 -6.28 -14.18
N LYS A 135 -9.71 -5.96 -15.47
CA LYS A 135 -9.25 -6.88 -16.50
C LYS A 135 -7.78 -7.27 -16.29
N LEU A 136 -6.91 -6.31 -15.95
CA LEU A 136 -5.50 -6.55 -15.60
C LEU A 136 -5.37 -7.40 -14.34
N LEU A 137 -6.14 -7.10 -13.30
CA LEU A 137 -6.20 -7.89 -12.07
C LEU A 137 -6.64 -9.33 -12.34
N ASN A 138 -7.68 -9.54 -13.15
CA ASN A 138 -8.13 -10.86 -13.53
C ASN A 138 -7.05 -11.63 -14.33
N LEU A 139 -6.36 -10.96 -15.25
CA LEU A 139 -5.23 -11.57 -15.99
C LEU A 139 -4.10 -12.03 -15.07
N VAL A 140 -3.82 -11.29 -14.00
CA VAL A 140 -2.78 -11.64 -13.01
C VAL A 140 -3.25 -12.79 -12.10
N LEU A 141 -4.55 -12.85 -11.77
CA LEU A 141 -5.10 -13.82 -10.83
C LEU A 141 -5.51 -15.15 -11.47
N THR A 142 -5.73 -15.20 -12.79
CA THR A 142 -6.31 -16.38 -13.49
C THR A 142 -5.29 -17.28 -14.19
N ARG A 143 -3.99 -17.07 -13.98
CA ARG A 143 -2.97 -18.01 -14.45
C ARG A 143 -2.76 -19.15 -13.51
#